data_1cc79d907469c726fbab833130f7532d
#
_entry.id   1cc79d907469c726fbab833130f7532d
#
_cell.length_a   1.000
_cell.length_b   1.000
_cell.length_c   1.000
_cell.angle_alpha   90.00
_cell.angle_beta   90.00
_cell.angle_gamma   90.00
#
_symmetry.space_group_name_H-M   'P 1'
#
loop_
_entity.id
_entity.type
_entity.pdbx_description
1 polymer ?
#
loop_
_entity_poly.entity_id
_entity_poly.type
_entity_poly.pdbx_seq_one_letter_code
_entity_poly.pdbx_strand_id
1 'polypeptide(L)'
;MPGETQSSQGFQVFPGGKGLNQSIALARAGAKVWHAGKAGRDGDWLVRLMKEAGVDTRFVAVSEQETGSAVIQVDPSGQNGILLHDGANGTMEEAFIHEVLAFFDKGDLLLLQNEINKVPEMIEAAWEKGMTIAFNPSPANEGIGKCDLSKVTWLLLNETEGEQLTGEKEPEEILSQLLFQYPRMNVVLTLGEKGGICYSEGRKFSFSAPKVKAIDTTGAGDTFTGYFLKGIAMGETAQAAAATAAKAAAIAVTREGASVSIPFYSEVQV
;
A
#
# COMPACT_ATOMS: atom_id res chain seq x y z
N MET A 1 0.91 -31.77 9.86
CA MET A 1 0.72 -32.73 8.76
C MET A 1 -0.80 -32.87 8.49
N PRO A 2 -1.24 -33.32 7.33
CA PRO A 2 -2.66 -33.57 7.12
C PRO A 2 -3.24 -34.49 8.19
N GLY A 3 -4.33 -34.08 8.84
CA GLY A 3 -4.99 -34.84 9.90
C GLY A 3 -4.49 -34.60 11.33
N GLU A 4 -3.50 -33.74 11.53
CA GLU A 4 -3.03 -33.36 12.88
C GLU A 4 -3.77 -32.12 13.39
N THR A 5 -4.20 -32.17 14.65
CA THR A 5 -4.72 -30.99 15.36
C THR A 5 -3.56 -30.37 16.14
N GLN A 6 -3.28 -29.12 15.87
CA GLN A 6 -2.25 -28.35 16.59
C GLN A 6 -2.91 -27.31 17.49
N SER A 7 -2.34 -27.13 18.69
CA SER A 7 -2.77 -26.06 19.62
C SER A 7 -1.87 -24.85 19.45
N SER A 8 -2.48 -23.67 19.27
CA SER A 8 -1.77 -22.40 19.28
C SER A 8 -1.36 -22.02 20.68
N GLN A 9 -0.18 -21.42 20.86
CA GLN A 9 0.30 -20.88 22.12
C GLN A 9 -0.26 -19.47 22.41
N GLY A 10 -0.74 -18.79 21.37
CA GLY A 10 -1.32 -17.46 21.45
C GLY A 10 -2.16 -17.14 20.23
N PHE A 11 -3.11 -16.22 20.40
CA PHE A 11 -3.90 -15.67 19.31
C PHE A 11 -4.07 -14.17 19.56
N GLN A 12 -3.73 -13.37 18.55
CA GLN A 12 -3.84 -11.92 18.59
C GLN A 12 -4.48 -11.42 17.31
N VAL A 13 -5.27 -10.36 17.41
CA VAL A 13 -5.89 -9.70 16.26
C VAL A 13 -5.30 -8.30 16.13
N PHE A 14 -4.79 -8.01 14.96
CA PHE A 14 -4.20 -6.72 14.62
C PHE A 14 -4.97 -6.04 13.50
N PRO A 15 -5.08 -4.70 13.51
CA PRO A 15 -5.55 -3.96 12.35
C PRO A 15 -4.53 -4.08 11.23
N GLY A 16 -5.00 -4.42 10.04
CA GLY A 16 -4.12 -4.66 8.88
C GLY A 16 -4.84 -4.43 7.55
N GLY A 17 -4.15 -4.81 6.50
CA GLY A 17 -4.52 -4.53 5.12
C GLY A 17 -3.81 -3.28 4.60
N LYS A 18 -3.23 -3.40 3.40
CA LYS A 18 -2.41 -2.32 2.80
C LYS A 18 -3.22 -1.05 2.60
N GLY A 19 -4.46 -1.17 2.13
CA GLY A 19 -5.34 -0.02 1.94
C GLY A 19 -5.58 0.77 3.23
N LEU A 20 -5.86 0.07 4.34
CA LEU A 20 -6.02 0.68 5.66
C LEU A 20 -4.71 1.33 6.14
N ASN A 21 -3.59 0.60 6.09
CA ASN A 21 -2.30 1.09 6.54
C ASN A 21 -1.86 2.33 5.76
N GLN A 22 -1.96 2.29 4.42
CA GLN A 22 -1.57 3.40 3.55
C GLN A 22 -2.49 4.61 3.73
N SER A 23 -3.80 4.42 3.96
CA SER A 23 -4.71 5.51 4.28
C SER A 23 -4.37 6.20 5.60
N ILE A 24 -4.04 5.41 6.64
CA ILE A 24 -3.59 5.94 7.93
C ILE A 24 -2.24 6.67 7.76
N ALA A 25 -1.32 6.13 6.98
CA ALA A 25 -0.03 6.75 6.73
C ALA A 25 -0.17 8.11 6.03
N LEU A 26 -1.00 8.19 4.99
CA LEU A 26 -1.34 9.44 4.30
C LEU A 26 -1.95 10.48 5.27
N ALA A 27 -2.92 10.06 6.09
CA ALA A 27 -3.59 10.96 7.01
C ALA A 27 -2.65 11.46 8.11
N ARG A 28 -1.84 10.59 8.73
CA ARG A 28 -0.83 10.96 9.72
C ARG A 28 0.29 11.81 9.14
N ALA A 29 0.57 11.68 7.85
CA ALA A 29 1.47 12.57 7.12
C ALA A 29 0.86 13.96 6.83
N GLY A 30 -0.43 14.17 7.12
CA GLY A 30 -1.15 15.43 6.96
C GLY A 30 -1.87 15.59 5.62
N ALA A 31 -2.07 14.52 4.86
CA ALA A 31 -2.90 14.55 3.66
C ALA A 31 -4.39 14.50 4.00
N LYS A 32 -5.22 15.06 3.13
CA LYS A 32 -6.66 14.85 3.14
C LYS A 32 -6.96 13.54 2.42
N VAL A 33 -7.53 12.56 3.14
CA VAL A 33 -7.67 11.18 2.67
C VAL A 33 -9.11 10.72 2.78
N TRP A 34 -9.61 10.11 1.72
CA TRP A 34 -10.85 9.34 1.72
C TRP A 34 -10.51 7.87 1.49
N HIS A 35 -11.00 7.01 2.37
CA HIS A 35 -10.88 5.56 2.18
C HIS A 35 -12.16 5.03 1.55
N ALA A 36 -12.02 4.36 0.40
CA ALA A 36 -13.11 3.66 -0.26
C ALA A 36 -12.86 2.15 -0.21
N GLY A 37 -13.87 1.40 0.21
CA GLY A 37 -13.77 -0.04 0.36
C GLY A 37 -15.00 -0.63 1.00
N LYS A 38 -14.94 -1.93 1.32
CA LYS A 38 -16.00 -2.61 2.03
C LYS A 38 -15.46 -3.34 3.25
N ALA A 39 -16.21 -3.36 4.32
CA ALA A 39 -15.94 -4.13 5.53
C ALA A 39 -17.22 -4.85 5.96
N GLY A 40 -17.09 -6.02 6.55
CA GLY A 40 -18.20 -6.68 7.23
C GLY A 40 -18.60 -5.93 8.51
N ARG A 41 -19.70 -6.34 9.14
CA ARG A 41 -20.14 -5.80 10.43
C ARG A 41 -19.11 -6.01 11.56
N ASP A 42 -18.28 -7.04 11.44
CA ASP A 42 -17.15 -7.35 12.30
C ASP A 42 -15.99 -6.37 12.16
N GLY A 43 -15.96 -5.55 11.09
CA GLY A 43 -14.91 -4.57 10.76
C GLY A 43 -15.14 -3.16 11.30
N ASP A 44 -16.20 -2.87 12.03
CA ASP A 44 -16.52 -1.53 12.56
C ASP A 44 -15.36 -0.88 13.33
N TRP A 45 -14.57 -1.66 14.03
CA TRP A 45 -13.41 -1.18 14.78
C TRP A 45 -12.29 -0.68 13.88
N LEU A 46 -12.13 -1.23 12.68
CA LEU A 46 -11.17 -0.74 11.67
C LEU A 46 -11.61 0.63 11.13
N VAL A 47 -12.92 0.79 10.88
CA VAL A 47 -13.48 2.07 10.44
C VAL A 47 -13.27 3.15 11.51
N ARG A 48 -13.46 2.82 12.79
CA ARG A 48 -13.15 3.74 13.90
C ARG A 48 -11.69 4.12 13.93
N LEU A 49 -10.79 3.14 13.82
CA LEU A 49 -9.34 3.37 13.77
C LEU A 49 -8.94 4.34 12.66
N MET A 50 -9.49 4.18 11.46
CA MET A 50 -9.25 5.10 10.33
C MET A 50 -9.76 6.52 10.63
N LYS A 51 -10.96 6.65 11.20
CA LYS A 51 -11.51 7.97 11.61
C LYS A 51 -10.65 8.67 12.66
N GLU A 52 -10.17 7.93 13.66
CA GLU A 52 -9.26 8.45 14.69
C GLU A 52 -7.92 8.92 14.11
N ALA A 53 -7.48 8.29 13.03
CA ALA A 53 -6.29 8.71 12.28
C ALA A 53 -6.54 9.92 11.35
N GLY A 54 -7.78 10.40 11.21
CA GLY A 54 -8.14 11.54 10.38
C GLY A 54 -8.56 11.18 8.95
N VAL A 55 -8.82 9.90 8.66
CA VAL A 55 -9.31 9.44 7.35
C VAL A 55 -10.82 9.65 7.25
N ASP A 56 -11.29 10.21 6.14
CA ASP A 56 -12.71 10.27 5.81
C ASP A 56 -13.16 8.89 5.29
N THR A 57 -14.08 8.26 6.01
CA THR A 57 -14.54 6.90 5.76
C THR A 57 -15.95 6.83 5.17
N ARG A 58 -16.46 7.93 4.59
CA ARG A 58 -17.82 7.96 4.01
C ARG A 58 -18.05 6.94 2.90
N PHE A 59 -16.99 6.52 2.24
CA PHE A 59 -17.01 5.52 1.19
C PHE A 59 -16.62 4.11 1.66
N VAL A 60 -16.63 3.86 2.97
CA VAL A 60 -16.52 2.50 3.49
C VAL A 60 -17.93 1.93 3.63
N ALA A 61 -18.29 1.01 2.73
CA ALA A 61 -19.59 0.38 2.73
C ALA A 61 -19.59 -0.89 3.61
N VAL A 62 -20.74 -1.18 4.23
CA VAL A 62 -20.93 -2.43 4.98
C VAL A 62 -21.29 -3.55 4.01
N SER A 63 -20.53 -4.65 4.06
CA SER A 63 -20.77 -5.87 3.31
C SER A 63 -21.56 -6.89 4.14
N GLU A 64 -22.30 -7.76 3.47
CA GLU A 64 -22.90 -8.97 4.10
C GLU A 64 -21.85 -10.08 4.32
N GLN A 65 -20.68 -9.99 3.66
CA GLN A 65 -19.55 -10.87 3.92
C GLN A 65 -18.75 -10.36 5.13
N GLU A 66 -18.01 -11.26 5.77
CA GLU A 66 -17.05 -10.90 6.82
C GLU A 66 -15.95 -9.99 6.25
N THR A 67 -15.34 -9.22 7.12
CA THR A 67 -14.18 -8.39 6.75
C THR A 67 -13.03 -9.26 6.23
N GLY A 68 -12.36 -8.80 5.18
CA GLY A 68 -11.17 -9.47 4.65
C GLY A 68 -10.12 -9.64 5.75
N SER A 69 -9.47 -10.78 5.80
CA SER A 69 -8.52 -11.12 6.86
C SER A 69 -7.34 -11.94 6.37
N ALA A 70 -6.23 -11.86 7.11
CA ALA A 70 -5.07 -12.70 6.92
C ALA A 70 -4.83 -13.50 8.20
N VAL A 71 -4.81 -14.81 8.10
CA VAL A 71 -4.41 -15.70 9.19
C VAL A 71 -2.91 -15.98 9.04
N ILE A 72 -2.11 -15.46 9.97
CA ILE A 72 -0.67 -15.63 9.96
C ILE A 72 -0.32 -16.66 11.03
N GLN A 73 0.19 -17.80 10.60
CA GLN A 73 0.71 -18.82 11.49
C GLN A 73 2.23 -18.68 11.56
N VAL A 74 2.76 -18.58 12.76
CA VAL A 74 4.22 -18.53 13.00
C VAL A 74 4.60 -19.78 13.76
N ASP A 75 5.53 -20.54 13.20
CA ASP A 75 6.06 -21.76 13.86
C ASP A 75 7.15 -21.41 14.89
N PRO A 76 7.59 -22.39 15.74
CA PRO A 76 8.65 -22.15 16.72
C PRO A 76 10.00 -21.75 16.12
N SER A 77 10.23 -21.96 14.82
CA SER A 77 11.44 -21.53 14.10
C SER A 77 11.34 -20.10 13.57
N GLY A 78 10.18 -19.45 13.72
CA GLY A 78 9.91 -18.11 13.20
C GLY A 78 9.47 -18.09 11.72
N GLN A 79 9.26 -19.26 11.11
CA GLN A 79 8.70 -19.32 9.76
C GLN A 79 7.20 -19.02 9.81
N ASN A 80 6.70 -18.25 8.83
CA ASN A 80 5.29 -17.94 8.74
C ASN A 80 4.62 -18.59 7.53
N GLY A 81 3.35 -18.93 7.72
CA GLY A 81 2.41 -19.27 6.66
C GLY A 81 1.26 -18.29 6.71
N ILE A 82 0.89 -17.72 5.56
CA ILE A 82 -0.17 -16.72 5.48
C ILE A 82 -1.31 -17.28 4.64
N LEU A 83 -2.50 -17.32 5.21
CA LEU A 83 -3.74 -17.65 4.52
C LEU A 83 -4.60 -16.39 4.41
N LEU A 84 -4.87 -15.96 3.19
CA LEU A 84 -5.73 -14.80 2.92
C LEU A 84 -7.19 -15.26 2.76
N HIS A 85 -8.09 -14.47 3.33
CA HIS A 85 -9.53 -14.55 3.11
C HIS A 85 -10.01 -13.18 2.62
N ASP A 86 -10.46 -13.14 1.38
CA ASP A 86 -10.84 -11.86 0.74
C ASP A 86 -12.07 -11.24 1.41
N GLY A 87 -13.06 -12.04 1.79
CA GLY A 87 -14.28 -11.55 2.42
C GLY A 87 -14.88 -10.34 1.68
N ALA A 88 -15.16 -9.27 2.41
CA ALA A 88 -15.70 -8.04 1.85
C ALA A 88 -14.83 -7.42 0.75
N ASN A 89 -13.51 -7.63 0.79
CA ASN A 89 -12.57 -7.10 -0.22
C ASN A 89 -12.84 -7.64 -1.62
N GLY A 90 -13.37 -8.87 -1.72
CA GLY A 90 -13.74 -9.51 -2.99
C GLY A 90 -15.10 -9.07 -3.56
N THR A 91 -15.78 -8.12 -2.95
CA THR A 91 -17.18 -7.76 -3.27
C THR A 91 -17.37 -6.40 -3.90
N MET A 92 -16.30 -5.77 -4.44
CA MET A 92 -16.43 -4.49 -5.14
C MET A 92 -17.27 -4.64 -6.41
N GLU A 93 -18.18 -3.71 -6.63
CA GLU A 93 -19.07 -3.63 -7.78
C GLU A 93 -18.78 -2.38 -8.61
N GLU A 94 -19.03 -2.42 -9.90
CA GLU A 94 -18.81 -1.28 -10.80
C GLU A 94 -19.61 -0.05 -10.40
N ALA A 95 -20.86 -0.25 -9.98
CA ALA A 95 -21.71 0.82 -9.49
C ALA A 95 -21.09 1.57 -8.31
N PHE A 96 -20.50 0.83 -7.35
CA PHE A 96 -19.79 1.41 -6.22
C PHE A 96 -18.54 2.19 -6.67
N ILE A 97 -17.77 1.66 -7.61
CA ILE A 97 -16.59 2.34 -8.17
C ILE A 97 -16.99 3.68 -8.81
N HIS A 98 -18.02 3.68 -9.64
CA HIS A 98 -18.51 4.88 -10.29
C HIS A 98 -19.08 5.89 -9.30
N GLU A 99 -19.81 5.46 -8.26
CA GLU A 99 -20.31 6.33 -7.19
C GLU A 99 -19.16 7.02 -6.46
N VAL A 100 -18.15 6.27 -6.05
CA VAL A 100 -16.96 6.82 -5.37
C VAL A 100 -16.23 7.80 -6.26
N LEU A 101 -15.90 7.39 -7.49
CA LEU A 101 -15.14 8.24 -8.41
C LEU A 101 -15.90 9.48 -8.84
N ALA A 102 -17.24 9.49 -8.81
CA ALA A 102 -18.04 10.67 -9.11
C ALA A 102 -17.76 11.85 -8.18
N PHE A 103 -17.28 11.59 -6.97
CA PHE A 103 -16.93 12.60 -5.97
C PHE A 103 -15.60 13.31 -6.24
N PHE A 104 -14.71 12.69 -6.99
CA PHE A 104 -13.36 13.18 -7.26
C PHE A 104 -13.25 13.82 -8.63
N ASP A 105 -12.23 14.67 -8.81
CA ASP A 105 -12.00 15.43 -10.02
C ASP A 105 -10.65 15.09 -10.68
N LYS A 106 -10.46 15.66 -11.87
CA LYS A 106 -9.17 15.58 -12.57
C LYS A 106 -8.05 16.15 -11.68
N GLY A 107 -6.97 15.39 -11.56
CA GLY A 107 -5.79 15.75 -10.76
C GLY A 107 -5.82 15.24 -9.34
N ASP A 108 -6.98 14.76 -8.84
CA ASP A 108 -7.00 14.00 -7.58
C ASP A 108 -6.14 12.73 -7.73
N LEU A 109 -5.59 12.23 -6.61
CA LEU A 109 -4.75 11.05 -6.58
C LEU A 109 -5.55 9.85 -6.09
N LEU A 110 -5.62 8.80 -6.92
CA LEU A 110 -6.11 7.48 -6.54
C LEU A 110 -4.93 6.60 -6.19
N LEU A 111 -4.93 6.04 -4.97
CA LEU A 111 -3.98 5.02 -4.55
C LEU A 111 -4.66 3.66 -4.48
N LEU A 112 -4.12 2.70 -5.21
CA LEU A 112 -4.60 1.31 -5.25
C LEU A 112 -3.53 0.34 -4.76
N GLN A 113 -4.00 -0.77 -4.20
CA GLN A 113 -3.22 -1.97 -3.90
C GLN A 113 -3.89 -3.16 -4.60
N ASN A 114 -3.28 -4.35 -4.50
CA ASN A 114 -3.82 -5.54 -5.15
C ASN A 114 -4.49 -6.50 -4.13
N GLU A 115 -5.26 -5.94 -3.18
CA GLU A 115 -5.96 -6.70 -2.12
C GLU A 115 -7.49 -6.74 -2.31
N ILE A 116 -7.99 -6.11 -3.37
CA ILE A 116 -9.43 -6.05 -3.67
C ILE A 116 -9.69 -6.53 -5.11
N ASN A 117 -10.93 -6.89 -5.41
CA ASN A 117 -11.31 -7.19 -6.79
C ASN A 117 -11.48 -5.90 -7.62
N LYS A 118 -11.57 -6.03 -8.94
CA LYS A 118 -11.86 -4.95 -9.91
C LYS A 118 -10.80 -3.82 -9.95
N VAL A 119 -9.55 -4.12 -9.59
CA VAL A 119 -8.44 -3.15 -9.73
C VAL A 119 -8.25 -2.68 -11.18
N PRO A 120 -8.32 -3.56 -12.21
CA PRO A 120 -8.23 -3.12 -13.61
C PRO A 120 -9.29 -2.08 -13.98
N GLU A 121 -10.54 -2.30 -13.57
CA GLU A 121 -11.67 -1.41 -13.85
C GLU A 121 -11.53 -0.07 -13.11
N MET A 122 -10.96 -0.08 -11.88
CA MET A 122 -10.67 1.16 -11.14
C MET A 122 -9.59 1.99 -11.81
N ILE A 123 -8.52 1.35 -12.31
CA ILE A 123 -7.46 2.03 -13.07
C ILE A 123 -8.05 2.68 -14.32
N GLU A 124 -8.89 1.96 -15.07
CA GLU A 124 -9.53 2.47 -16.28
C GLU A 124 -10.39 3.70 -15.99
N ALA A 125 -11.32 3.57 -15.04
CA ALA A 125 -12.27 4.62 -14.72
C ALA A 125 -11.58 5.88 -14.15
N ALA A 126 -10.53 5.72 -13.35
CA ALA A 126 -9.75 6.84 -12.84
C ALA A 126 -8.92 7.53 -13.93
N TRP A 127 -8.35 6.75 -14.86
CA TRP A 127 -7.62 7.30 -15.99
C TRP A 127 -8.53 8.12 -16.91
N GLU A 128 -9.74 7.63 -17.21
CA GLU A 128 -10.74 8.37 -18.00
C GLU A 128 -11.13 9.71 -17.37
N LYS A 129 -11.14 9.77 -16.02
CA LYS A 129 -11.37 11.03 -15.28
C LYS A 129 -10.16 11.95 -15.26
N GLY A 130 -8.98 11.49 -15.70
CA GLY A 130 -7.74 12.26 -15.64
C GLY A 130 -7.17 12.40 -14.24
N MET A 131 -7.43 11.42 -13.37
CA MET A 131 -6.84 11.34 -12.03
C MET A 131 -5.37 10.91 -12.12
N THR A 132 -4.59 11.25 -11.10
CA THR A 132 -3.26 10.69 -10.90
C THR A 132 -3.39 9.32 -10.27
N ILE A 133 -2.85 8.28 -10.90
CA ILE A 133 -2.97 6.90 -10.39
C ILE A 133 -1.65 6.44 -9.79
N ALA A 134 -1.66 6.14 -8.51
CA ALA A 134 -0.58 5.46 -7.80
C ALA A 134 -0.99 4.01 -7.54
N PHE A 135 -0.13 3.07 -7.87
CA PHE A 135 -0.39 1.65 -7.69
C PHE A 135 0.75 0.97 -6.92
N ASN A 136 0.40 0.33 -5.81
CA ASN A 136 1.26 -0.60 -5.10
C ASN A 136 0.79 -2.02 -5.43
N PRO A 137 1.46 -2.77 -6.34
CA PRO A 137 1.00 -4.04 -6.89
C PRO A 137 1.17 -5.21 -5.90
N SER A 138 0.90 -4.97 -4.63
CA SER A 138 1.09 -5.92 -3.54
C SER A 138 -0.25 -6.41 -2.97
N PRO A 139 -0.41 -7.73 -2.73
CA PRO A 139 0.49 -8.82 -3.12
C PRO A 139 0.52 -9.01 -4.65
N ALA A 140 1.70 -9.27 -5.20
CA ALA A 140 1.81 -9.55 -6.62
C ALA A 140 1.23 -10.94 -6.92
N ASN A 141 0.30 -10.99 -7.86
CA ASN A 141 -0.37 -12.20 -8.33
C ASN A 141 -0.75 -12.06 -9.81
N GLU A 142 -1.33 -13.10 -10.39
CA GLU A 142 -1.75 -13.11 -11.80
C GLU A 142 -2.76 -12.01 -12.16
N GLY A 143 -3.47 -11.45 -11.18
CA GLY A 143 -4.45 -10.37 -11.39
C GLY A 143 -3.81 -9.08 -11.92
N ILE A 144 -2.54 -8.82 -11.58
CA ILE A 144 -1.81 -7.64 -12.05
C ILE A 144 -1.65 -7.66 -13.57
N GLY A 145 -1.49 -8.83 -14.18
CA GLY A 145 -1.40 -8.99 -15.64
C GLY A 145 -2.64 -8.52 -16.40
N LYS A 146 -3.76 -8.28 -15.71
CA LYS A 146 -4.99 -7.71 -16.29
C LYS A 146 -5.04 -6.19 -16.21
N CYS A 147 -4.16 -5.57 -15.42
CA CYS A 147 -4.09 -4.12 -15.26
C CYS A 147 -3.35 -3.48 -16.43
N ASP A 148 -3.91 -2.42 -17.00
CA ASP A 148 -3.19 -1.58 -17.97
C ASP A 148 -2.25 -0.63 -17.22
N LEU A 149 -1.02 -1.11 -16.96
CA LEU A 149 -0.01 -0.34 -16.23
C LEU A 149 0.45 0.92 -16.99
N SER A 150 0.16 1.05 -18.29
CA SER A 150 0.47 2.27 -19.05
C SER A 150 -0.32 3.50 -18.57
N LYS A 151 -1.41 3.27 -17.84
CA LYS A 151 -2.28 4.28 -17.23
C LYS A 151 -1.86 4.67 -15.81
N VAL A 152 -0.94 3.91 -15.22
CA VAL A 152 -0.42 4.16 -13.87
C VAL A 152 0.64 5.27 -13.93
N THR A 153 0.46 6.30 -13.12
CA THR A 153 1.39 7.43 -13.01
C THR A 153 2.58 7.11 -12.11
N TRP A 154 2.31 6.45 -10.97
CA TRP A 154 3.28 6.05 -9.98
C TRP A 154 3.16 4.56 -9.66
N LEU A 155 4.22 3.80 -9.88
CA LEU A 155 4.32 2.41 -9.45
C LEU A 155 5.26 2.34 -8.24
N LEU A 156 4.75 1.85 -7.10
CA LEU A 156 5.51 1.69 -5.87
C LEU A 156 5.60 0.21 -5.52
N LEU A 157 6.79 -0.34 -5.51
CA LEU A 157 6.99 -1.78 -5.32
C LEU A 157 8.30 -2.05 -4.58
N ASN A 158 8.44 -3.28 -4.08
CA ASN A 158 9.69 -3.80 -3.53
C ASN A 158 10.40 -4.74 -4.52
N GLU A 159 11.56 -5.27 -4.13
CA GLU A 159 12.37 -6.20 -4.95
C GLU A 159 11.58 -7.44 -5.36
N THR A 160 10.82 -8.03 -4.44
CA THR A 160 10.04 -9.26 -4.72
C THR A 160 8.92 -9.00 -5.74
N GLU A 161 8.21 -7.91 -5.59
CA GLU A 161 7.15 -7.48 -6.52
C GLU A 161 7.74 -7.11 -7.88
N GLY A 162 8.92 -6.47 -7.87
CA GLY A 162 9.68 -6.16 -9.07
C GLY A 162 10.10 -7.42 -9.83
N GLU A 163 10.66 -8.42 -9.14
CA GLU A 163 11.00 -9.71 -9.73
C GLU A 163 9.76 -10.41 -10.33
N GLN A 164 8.64 -10.40 -9.62
CA GLN A 164 7.40 -11.02 -10.10
C GLN A 164 6.82 -10.34 -11.35
N LEU A 165 6.97 -9.00 -11.47
CA LEU A 165 6.47 -8.25 -12.61
C LEU A 165 7.39 -8.31 -13.84
N THR A 166 8.70 -8.37 -13.63
CA THR A 166 9.68 -8.22 -14.72
C THR A 166 10.42 -9.51 -15.05
N GLY A 167 10.51 -10.45 -14.09
CA GLY A 167 11.37 -11.61 -14.15
C GLY A 167 12.84 -11.33 -13.80
N GLU A 168 13.19 -10.05 -13.57
CA GLU A 168 14.54 -9.62 -13.23
C GLU A 168 14.74 -9.56 -11.71
N LYS A 169 15.98 -9.81 -11.23
CA LYS A 169 16.30 -9.82 -9.78
C LYS A 169 17.05 -8.59 -9.33
N GLU A 170 17.91 -8.08 -10.20
CA GLU A 170 18.73 -6.91 -9.89
C GLU A 170 17.89 -5.64 -9.96
N PRO A 171 17.93 -4.76 -8.95
CA PRO A 171 17.09 -3.57 -8.89
C PRO A 171 17.20 -2.67 -10.13
N GLU A 172 18.39 -2.55 -10.70
CA GLU A 172 18.63 -1.76 -11.91
C GLU A 172 17.99 -2.40 -13.15
N GLU A 173 17.97 -3.73 -13.24
CA GLU A 173 17.35 -4.48 -14.33
C GLU A 173 15.83 -4.42 -14.22
N ILE A 174 15.28 -4.59 -13.00
CA ILE A 174 13.85 -4.39 -12.72
C ILE A 174 13.40 -3.01 -13.20
N LEU A 175 14.10 -1.96 -12.79
CA LEU A 175 13.77 -0.59 -13.17
C LEU A 175 13.86 -0.40 -14.69
N SER A 176 14.92 -0.90 -15.33
CA SER A 176 15.15 -0.79 -16.77
C SER A 176 14.04 -1.47 -17.57
N GLN A 177 13.62 -2.66 -17.15
CA GLN A 177 12.55 -3.42 -17.79
C GLN A 177 11.18 -2.73 -17.64
N LEU A 178 10.88 -2.20 -16.46
CA LEU A 178 9.65 -1.43 -16.24
C LEU A 178 9.59 -0.17 -17.12
N LEU A 179 10.69 0.58 -17.21
CA LEU A 179 10.76 1.79 -18.02
C LEU A 179 10.78 1.52 -19.53
N PHE A 180 11.32 0.38 -19.93
CA PHE A 180 11.23 -0.07 -21.33
C PHE A 180 9.79 -0.35 -21.74
N GLN A 181 9.02 -1.03 -20.88
CA GLN A 181 7.61 -1.33 -21.13
C GLN A 181 6.70 -0.09 -20.95
N TYR A 182 7.00 0.76 -19.96
CA TYR A 182 6.14 1.89 -19.54
C TYR A 182 6.95 3.19 -19.40
N PRO A 183 7.39 3.81 -20.52
CA PRO A 183 8.36 4.92 -20.50
C PRO A 183 7.86 6.22 -19.83
N ARG A 184 6.57 6.33 -19.57
CA ARG A 184 5.96 7.51 -18.89
C ARG A 184 5.72 7.29 -17.40
N MET A 185 5.95 6.08 -16.90
CA MET A 185 5.69 5.72 -15.52
C MET A 185 6.78 6.26 -14.60
N ASN A 186 6.38 6.80 -13.45
CA ASN A 186 7.32 7.04 -12.35
C ASN A 186 7.37 5.77 -11.49
N VAL A 187 8.56 5.37 -11.09
CA VAL A 187 8.77 4.13 -10.35
C VAL A 187 9.52 4.42 -9.05
N VAL A 188 9.03 3.84 -7.96
CA VAL A 188 9.73 3.79 -6.67
C VAL A 188 9.95 2.32 -6.33
N LEU A 189 11.20 1.88 -6.36
CA LEU A 189 11.63 0.54 -5.99
C LEU A 189 12.29 0.60 -4.61
N THR A 190 11.62 0.07 -3.59
CA THR A 190 12.15 0.00 -2.23
C THR A 190 13.03 -1.24 -2.05
N LEU A 191 14.15 -1.08 -1.34
CA LEU A 191 15.18 -2.09 -1.10
C LEU A 191 15.39 -2.36 0.41
N GLY A 192 14.31 -2.28 1.17
CA GLY A 192 14.33 -2.47 2.61
C GLY A 192 15.29 -1.53 3.33
N GLU A 193 16.20 -2.06 4.15
CA GLU A 193 17.17 -1.27 4.91
C GLU A 193 18.20 -0.52 4.05
N LYS A 194 18.33 -0.88 2.78
CA LYS A 194 19.21 -0.20 1.82
C LYS A 194 18.60 1.10 1.27
N GLY A 195 17.31 1.35 1.53
CA GLY A 195 16.58 2.51 0.99
C GLY A 195 15.84 2.16 -0.30
N GLY A 196 16.23 2.78 -1.42
CA GLY A 196 15.58 2.47 -2.70
C GLY A 196 16.08 3.30 -3.86
N ILE A 197 15.47 3.04 -5.02
CA ILE A 197 15.72 3.74 -6.28
C ILE A 197 14.40 4.35 -6.74
N CYS A 198 14.46 5.59 -7.20
CA CYS A 198 13.31 6.26 -7.80
C CYS A 198 13.66 6.76 -9.19
N TYR A 199 12.71 6.59 -10.11
CA TYR A 199 12.72 7.23 -11.41
C TYR A 199 11.49 8.12 -11.53
N SER A 200 11.72 9.40 -11.76
CA SER A 200 10.66 10.39 -11.91
C SER A 200 11.11 11.51 -12.85
N GLU A 201 10.21 11.96 -13.72
CA GLU A 201 10.45 13.07 -14.64
C GLU A 201 11.75 12.93 -15.47
N GLY A 202 12.04 11.71 -15.92
CA GLY A 202 13.24 11.41 -16.71
C GLY A 202 14.54 11.32 -15.91
N ARG A 203 14.49 11.35 -14.58
CA ARG A 203 15.65 11.32 -13.70
C ARG A 203 15.61 10.12 -12.76
N LYS A 204 16.73 9.42 -12.66
CA LYS A 204 16.95 8.38 -11.68
C LYS A 204 17.76 8.92 -10.50
N PHE A 205 17.34 8.57 -9.29
CA PHE A 205 18.11 8.83 -8.07
C PHE A 205 17.92 7.70 -7.06
N SER A 206 18.86 7.54 -6.16
CA SER A 206 18.76 6.62 -5.02
C SER A 206 18.52 7.41 -3.74
N PHE A 207 17.84 6.79 -2.79
CA PHE A 207 17.66 7.31 -1.44
C PHE A 207 18.03 6.24 -0.41
N SER A 208 18.54 6.68 0.74
CA SER A 208 18.96 5.77 1.81
C SER A 208 17.89 5.67 2.88
N ALA A 209 17.76 4.50 3.52
CA ALA A 209 17.00 4.35 4.74
C ALA A 209 17.86 4.75 5.95
N PRO A 210 17.32 5.50 6.94
CA PRO A 210 18.01 5.73 8.21
C PRO A 210 18.29 4.40 8.92
N LYS A 211 19.49 4.29 9.49
CA LYS A 211 19.87 3.08 10.25
C LYS A 211 19.21 3.11 11.62
N VAL A 212 18.35 2.15 11.87
CA VAL A 212 17.63 1.96 13.13
C VAL A 212 17.67 0.48 13.54
N LYS A 213 17.40 0.20 14.82
CA LYS A 213 17.16 -1.17 15.27
C LYS A 213 15.70 -1.51 15.04
N ALA A 214 15.42 -2.31 14.03
CA ALA A 214 14.06 -2.76 13.75
C ALA A 214 13.55 -3.70 14.86
N ILE A 215 12.30 -3.51 15.24
CA ILE A 215 11.51 -4.36 16.14
C ILE A 215 10.51 -5.17 15.30
N ASP A 216 9.76 -4.49 14.42
CA ASP A 216 8.77 -5.08 13.54
C ASP A 216 8.77 -4.32 12.19
N THR A 217 8.93 -5.04 11.09
CA THR A 217 8.98 -4.44 9.74
C THR A 217 7.61 -4.39 9.06
N THR A 218 6.56 -4.88 9.73
CA THR A 218 5.20 -4.89 9.19
C THR A 218 4.70 -3.47 8.95
N GLY A 219 4.17 -3.20 7.76
CA GLY A 219 3.65 -1.88 7.40
C GLY A 219 4.71 -0.81 7.08
N ALA A 220 6.01 -1.17 7.05
CA ALA A 220 7.07 -0.23 6.66
C ALA A 220 6.88 0.32 5.24
N GLY A 221 6.58 -0.57 4.29
CA GLY A 221 6.27 -0.21 2.91
C GLY A 221 5.01 0.65 2.78
N ASP A 222 3.97 0.34 3.58
CA ASP A 222 2.74 1.12 3.62
C ASP A 222 2.98 2.52 4.17
N THR A 223 3.78 2.63 5.24
CA THR A 223 4.22 3.90 5.81
C THR A 223 4.99 4.72 4.79
N PHE A 224 5.98 4.10 4.13
CA PHE A 224 6.74 4.76 3.06
C PHE A 224 5.81 5.27 1.96
N THR A 225 4.93 4.43 1.44
CA THR A 225 3.99 4.75 0.37
C THR A 225 3.12 5.95 0.73
N GLY A 226 2.53 5.96 1.93
CA GLY A 226 1.66 7.06 2.37
C GLY A 226 2.41 8.39 2.50
N TYR A 227 3.59 8.39 3.14
CA TYR A 227 4.40 9.59 3.28
C TYR A 227 4.96 10.10 1.95
N PHE A 228 5.38 9.20 1.07
CA PHE A 228 5.86 9.54 -0.27
C PHE A 228 4.77 10.22 -1.09
N LEU A 229 3.60 9.59 -1.20
CA LEU A 229 2.49 10.11 -1.99
C LEU A 229 1.89 11.40 -1.42
N LYS A 230 1.93 11.58 -0.08
CA LYS A 230 1.61 12.89 0.52
C LYS A 230 2.55 13.97 0.00
N GLY A 231 3.86 13.74 -0.03
CA GLY A 231 4.82 14.69 -0.57
C GLY A 231 4.52 15.04 -2.04
N ILE A 232 4.28 14.01 -2.87
CA ILE A 232 3.92 14.18 -4.28
C ILE A 232 2.64 14.99 -4.44
N ALA A 233 1.59 14.68 -3.68
CA ALA A 233 0.32 15.40 -3.72
C ALA A 233 0.43 16.88 -3.30
N MET A 234 1.42 17.21 -2.48
CA MET A 234 1.74 18.58 -2.05
C MET A 234 2.72 19.30 -2.99
N GLY A 235 3.14 18.67 -4.09
CA GLY A 235 4.06 19.26 -5.07
C GLY A 235 5.52 19.23 -4.65
N GLU A 236 5.90 18.40 -3.67
CA GLU A 236 7.30 18.19 -3.33
C GLU A 236 8.02 17.42 -4.45
N THR A 237 9.33 17.63 -4.59
CA THR A 237 10.11 16.79 -5.48
C THR A 237 10.11 15.33 -5.00
N ALA A 238 10.16 14.37 -5.93
CA ALA A 238 10.21 12.95 -5.57
C ALA A 238 11.38 12.62 -4.64
N GLN A 239 12.50 13.34 -4.75
CA GLN A 239 13.66 13.17 -3.88
C GLN A 239 13.37 13.62 -2.44
N ALA A 240 12.70 14.75 -2.24
CA ALA A 240 12.31 15.23 -0.91
C ALA A 240 11.24 14.32 -0.29
N ALA A 241 10.25 13.94 -1.08
CA ALA A 241 9.20 13.00 -0.65
C ALA A 241 9.78 11.64 -0.23
N ALA A 242 10.73 11.09 -1.00
CA ALA A 242 11.39 9.82 -0.68
C ALA A 242 12.23 9.92 0.61
N ALA A 243 12.94 11.03 0.84
CA ALA A 243 13.71 11.22 2.06
C ALA A 243 12.81 11.28 3.30
N THR A 244 11.68 12.00 3.23
CA THR A 244 10.68 12.07 4.31
C THR A 244 10.03 10.71 4.56
N ALA A 245 9.65 10.00 3.48
CA ALA A 245 9.05 8.68 3.55
C ALA A 245 9.98 7.63 4.18
N ALA A 246 11.27 7.67 3.82
CA ALA A 246 12.28 6.77 4.41
C ALA A 246 12.46 7.00 5.92
N LYS A 247 12.44 8.27 6.38
CA LYS A 247 12.47 8.59 7.82
C LYS A 247 11.21 8.06 8.52
N ALA A 248 10.03 8.25 7.95
CA ALA A 248 8.78 7.78 8.52
C ALA A 248 8.77 6.24 8.63
N ALA A 249 9.16 5.54 7.58
CA ALA A 249 9.28 4.08 7.59
C ALA A 249 10.31 3.59 8.63
N ALA A 250 11.45 4.28 8.77
CA ALA A 250 12.46 3.96 9.78
C ALA A 250 11.91 4.13 11.22
N ILE A 251 11.08 5.14 11.48
CA ILE A 251 10.41 5.27 12.79
C ILE A 251 9.42 4.14 12.99
N ALA A 252 8.59 3.83 11.99
CA ALA A 252 7.58 2.77 12.08
C ALA A 252 8.21 1.42 12.48
N VAL A 253 9.30 1.00 11.86
CA VAL A 253 9.94 -0.30 12.14
C VAL A 253 10.55 -0.41 13.55
N THR A 254 10.67 0.68 14.29
CA THR A 254 11.10 0.66 15.71
C THR A 254 9.96 0.38 16.69
N ARG A 255 8.75 0.13 16.20
CA ARG A 255 7.52 -0.09 16.99
C ARG A 255 6.84 -1.37 16.52
N GLU A 256 6.09 -2.01 17.40
CA GLU A 256 5.29 -3.19 17.06
C GLU A 256 4.01 -2.81 16.28
N GLY A 257 3.61 -3.68 15.36
CA GLY A 257 2.39 -3.60 14.58
C GLY A 257 2.51 -2.74 13.31
N ALA A 258 1.51 -2.86 12.44
CA ALA A 258 1.47 -2.16 11.15
C ALA A 258 0.90 -0.73 11.29
N SER A 259 -0.43 -0.59 11.29
CA SER A 259 -1.10 0.72 11.31
C SER A 259 -0.82 1.52 12.58
N VAL A 260 -0.62 0.85 13.72
CA VAL A 260 -0.35 1.50 15.01
C VAL A 260 1.05 2.08 15.11
N SER A 261 2.03 1.48 14.42
CA SER A 261 3.43 1.90 14.42
C SER A 261 3.69 3.16 13.58
N ILE A 262 2.81 3.49 12.66
CA ILE A 262 2.94 4.63 11.74
C ILE A 262 3.10 5.92 12.53
N PRO A 263 4.17 6.72 12.33
CA PRO A 263 4.37 7.98 13.06
C PRO A 263 3.38 9.06 12.62
N PHE A 264 3.20 10.09 13.43
CA PHE A 264 2.62 11.35 13.00
C PHE A 264 3.68 12.22 12.33
N TYR A 265 3.26 13.15 11.47
CA TYR A 265 4.18 14.02 10.71
C TYR A 265 5.13 14.83 11.62
N SER A 266 4.66 15.28 12.77
CA SER A 266 5.48 15.99 13.76
C SER A 266 6.67 15.18 14.29
N GLU A 267 6.56 13.84 14.30
CA GLU A 267 7.65 12.95 14.75
C GLU A 267 8.72 12.75 13.65
N VAL A 268 8.37 13.00 12.40
CA VAL A 268 9.27 12.84 11.23
C VAL A 268 10.10 14.10 10.95
N GLN A 269 9.62 15.25 11.41
CA GLN A 269 10.27 16.56 11.20
C GLN A 269 11.43 16.85 12.19
N VAL A 270 11.63 16.00 13.16
CA VAL A 270 12.66 16.16 14.21
C VAL A 270 14.04 15.71 13.75
#